data_c2ded6cb76a1043d8c8db5017598cd48
#
_entry.id   c2ded6cb76a1043d8c8db5017598cd48
#
_cell.length_a   1.000
_cell.length_b   1.000
_cell.length_c   1.000
_cell.angle_alpha   90.00
_cell.angle_beta   90.00
_cell.angle_gamma   90.00
#
_symmetry.space_group_name_H-M   'P 1'
#
loop_
_entity.id
_entity.type
_entity.pdbx_description
1 polymer ?
#
loop_
_entity_poly.entity_id
_entity_poly.type
_entity_poly.pdbx_seq_one_letter_code
_entity_poly.pdbx_strand_id
1 'polypeptide(L)'
;NATSLDQIQKERIKNHSDKYLVQEKIHPRTLNERRAWFRVIYAFGQVLPTWWDDKTHIYHRVTNSETKKYNLLPLGRISKKLARITRLDYFSTEIALTKDHKFILIDYVNDQCDMRLRSNHVDGIPDEVVSEFVEAMKKKIISL
;
A
#
# COMPACT_ATOMS: atom_id res chain seq x y z
N ASN A 1 -4.82 -12.97 -15.37
CA ASN A 1 -6.17 -12.42 -15.20
C ASN A 1 -7.15 -13.35 -15.94
N ALA A 2 -8.12 -13.90 -15.22
CA ALA A 2 -9.20 -14.69 -15.81
C ALA A 2 -10.38 -13.77 -16.18
N THR A 3 -10.97 -13.99 -17.33
CA THR A 3 -12.15 -13.27 -17.81
C THR A 3 -13.43 -14.14 -17.75
N SER A 4 -13.29 -15.43 -17.42
CA SER A 4 -14.39 -16.36 -17.27
C SER A 4 -14.11 -17.44 -16.22
N LEU A 5 -15.17 -18.09 -15.73
CA LEU A 5 -15.05 -19.23 -14.83
C LEU A 5 -14.30 -20.40 -15.48
N ASP A 6 -14.48 -20.63 -16.78
CA ASP A 6 -13.79 -21.69 -17.50
C ASP A 6 -12.26 -21.49 -17.51
N GLN A 7 -11.80 -20.24 -17.62
CA GLN A 7 -10.37 -19.96 -17.51
C GLN A 7 -9.83 -20.26 -16.11
N ILE A 8 -10.59 -19.93 -15.06
CA ILE A 8 -10.25 -20.25 -13.68
C ILE A 8 -10.16 -21.76 -13.49
N GLN A 9 -11.12 -22.51 -14.02
CA GLN A 9 -11.14 -23.97 -13.94
C GLN A 9 -9.97 -24.59 -14.68
N LYS A 10 -9.64 -24.11 -15.88
CA LYS A 10 -8.48 -24.58 -16.65
C LYS A 10 -7.15 -24.35 -15.92
N GLU A 11 -6.98 -23.21 -15.27
CA GLU A 11 -5.78 -22.96 -14.46
C GLU A 11 -5.72 -23.87 -13.24
N ARG A 12 -6.87 -24.09 -12.57
CA ARG A 12 -6.95 -25.01 -11.43
C ARG A 12 -6.61 -26.45 -11.77
N ILE A 13 -6.95 -26.92 -13.00
CA ILE A 13 -6.63 -28.28 -13.46
C ILE A 13 -5.12 -28.49 -13.57
N LYS A 14 -4.32 -27.46 -13.84
CA LYS A 14 -2.86 -27.58 -13.94
C LYS A 14 -2.21 -27.92 -12.60
N ASN A 15 -2.77 -27.46 -11.49
CA ASN A 15 -2.28 -27.68 -10.12
C ASN A 15 -3.43 -28.00 -9.19
N HIS A 16 -3.89 -29.24 -9.18
CA HIS A 16 -5.07 -29.67 -8.40
C HIS A 16 -4.95 -29.51 -6.89
N SER A 17 -3.72 -29.52 -6.36
CA SER A 17 -3.44 -29.35 -4.94
C SER A 17 -3.51 -27.89 -4.46
N ASP A 18 -3.45 -26.93 -5.38
CA ASP A 18 -3.40 -25.53 -5.02
C ASP A 18 -4.78 -24.97 -4.68
N LYS A 19 -4.78 -24.08 -3.69
CA LYS A 19 -5.96 -23.27 -3.36
C LYS A 19 -5.85 -21.93 -4.05
N TYR A 20 -6.91 -21.53 -4.74
CA TYR A 20 -6.96 -20.28 -5.50
C TYR A 20 -7.90 -19.30 -4.80
N LEU A 21 -7.44 -18.06 -4.65
CA LEU A 21 -8.28 -16.93 -4.28
C LEU A 21 -8.70 -16.18 -5.56
N VAL A 22 -10.00 -16.02 -5.74
CA VAL A 22 -10.56 -15.24 -6.85
C VAL A 22 -10.94 -13.87 -6.30
N GLN A 23 -10.36 -12.82 -6.86
CA GLN A 23 -10.62 -11.43 -6.47
C GLN A 23 -11.09 -10.63 -7.67
N GLU A 24 -11.99 -9.67 -7.42
CA GLU A 24 -12.32 -8.66 -8.41
C GLU A 24 -11.07 -7.82 -8.75
N LYS A 25 -10.86 -7.59 -10.05
CA LYS A 25 -9.78 -6.71 -10.49
C LYS A 25 -10.15 -5.25 -10.21
N ILE A 26 -9.39 -4.62 -9.36
CA ILE A 26 -9.58 -3.21 -9.02
C ILE A 26 -8.92 -2.31 -10.07
N HIS A 27 -9.68 -1.35 -10.57
CA HIS A 27 -9.24 -0.35 -11.53
C HIS A 27 -9.11 1.02 -10.84
N PRO A 28 -7.89 1.45 -10.48
CA PRO A 28 -7.69 2.76 -9.89
C PRO A 28 -8.00 3.86 -10.90
N ARG A 29 -8.46 5.00 -10.40
CA ARG A 29 -8.57 6.21 -11.23
C ARG A 29 -7.17 6.77 -11.51
N THR A 30 -7.08 7.65 -12.51
CA THR A 30 -5.86 8.41 -12.78
C THR A 30 -5.97 9.80 -12.14
N LEU A 31 -4.93 10.20 -11.44
CA LEU A 31 -4.76 11.53 -10.83
C LEU A 31 -3.44 12.10 -11.30
N ASN A 32 -3.47 13.20 -12.05
CA ASN A 32 -2.26 13.85 -12.60
C ASN A 32 -1.32 12.83 -13.27
N GLU A 33 -1.86 12.09 -14.25
CA GLU A 33 -1.17 11.07 -15.05
C GLU A 33 -0.69 9.83 -14.27
N ARG A 34 -0.86 9.78 -12.95
CA ARG A 34 -0.52 8.65 -12.09
C ARG A 34 -1.76 7.82 -11.76
N ARG A 35 -1.61 6.51 -11.74
CA ARG A 35 -2.64 5.63 -11.20
C ARG A 35 -2.76 5.90 -9.70
N ALA A 36 -3.98 6.08 -9.22
CA ALA A 36 -4.25 6.32 -7.80
C ALA A 36 -4.15 5.02 -7.00
N TRP A 37 -2.93 4.51 -6.91
CA TRP A 37 -2.54 3.34 -6.15
C TRP A 37 -1.46 3.77 -5.16
N PHE A 38 -1.66 3.42 -3.91
CA PHE A 38 -0.84 3.89 -2.81
C PHE A 38 -0.31 2.72 -2.01
N ARG A 39 0.94 2.76 -1.63
CA ARG A 39 1.47 1.98 -0.53
C ARG A 39 1.62 2.89 0.67
N VAL A 40 0.92 2.57 1.74
CA VAL A 40 0.86 3.40 2.94
C VAL A 40 1.60 2.67 4.05
N ILE A 41 2.63 3.30 4.58
CA ILE A 41 3.41 2.78 5.70
C ILE A 41 2.82 3.35 6.97
N TYR A 42 2.46 2.47 7.89
CA TYR A 42 2.14 2.84 9.27
C TYR A 42 3.36 2.56 10.14
N ALA A 43 3.76 3.52 10.94
CA ALA A 43 4.96 3.44 11.78
C ALA A 43 4.69 4.11 13.14
N PHE A 44 4.47 3.31 14.18
CA PHE A 44 4.39 3.75 15.57
C PHE A 44 3.45 4.96 15.78
N GLY A 45 2.28 4.95 15.15
CA GLY A 45 1.29 6.02 15.21
C GLY A 45 1.34 7.03 14.05
N GLN A 46 2.43 7.09 13.31
CA GLN A 46 2.56 7.90 12.11
C GLN A 46 2.03 7.17 10.87
N VAL A 47 1.62 7.93 9.86
CA VAL A 47 1.17 7.40 8.57
C VAL A 47 1.96 8.10 7.47
N LEU A 48 2.66 7.31 6.68
CA LEU A 48 3.57 7.76 5.63
C LEU A 48 3.06 7.26 4.26
N PRO A 49 2.15 7.98 3.61
CA PRO A 49 1.59 7.57 2.34
C PRO A 49 2.57 7.82 1.20
N THR A 50 2.66 6.84 0.30
CA THR A 50 3.39 6.95 -0.96
C THR A 50 2.49 6.59 -2.13
N TRP A 51 2.67 7.25 -3.27
CA TRP A 51 2.26 6.72 -4.55
C TRP A 51 3.07 5.47 -4.82
N TRP A 52 2.47 4.45 -5.35
CA TRP A 52 3.15 3.22 -5.71
C TRP A 52 2.67 2.71 -7.07
N ASP A 53 3.58 2.46 -7.97
CA ASP A 53 3.25 1.88 -9.25
C ASP A 53 3.36 0.35 -9.14
N ASP A 54 2.22 -0.31 -9.20
CA ASP A 54 2.10 -1.76 -9.13
C ASP A 54 2.73 -2.53 -10.31
N LYS A 55 3.26 -1.83 -11.31
CA LYS A 55 3.95 -2.42 -12.47
C LYS A 55 5.46 -2.26 -12.40
N THR A 56 5.92 -1.09 -11.99
CA THR A 56 7.35 -0.75 -11.94
C THR A 56 7.92 -0.84 -10.54
N HIS A 57 7.06 -0.94 -9.52
CA HIS A 57 7.39 -0.94 -8.09
C HIS A 57 8.08 0.37 -7.63
N ILE A 58 7.88 1.45 -8.38
CA ILE A 58 8.47 2.74 -8.04
C ILE A 58 7.56 3.51 -7.10
N TYR A 59 8.17 4.04 -6.03
CA TYR A 59 7.52 4.86 -5.03
C TYR A 59 7.73 6.34 -5.30
N HIS A 60 6.74 7.16 -4.91
CA HIS A 60 6.91 8.61 -4.74
C HIS A 60 6.17 9.03 -3.48
N ARG A 61 6.76 9.94 -2.71
CA ARG A 61 6.09 10.47 -1.53
C ARG A 61 4.79 11.19 -1.93
N VAL A 62 3.71 10.97 -1.16
CA VAL A 62 2.50 11.81 -1.25
C VAL A 62 2.75 13.11 -0.48
N THR A 63 2.61 14.24 -1.17
CA THR A 63 2.80 15.55 -0.56
C THR A 63 1.55 16.03 0.19
N ASN A 64 1.71 17.01 1.07
CA ASN A 64 0.58 17.66 1.76
C ASN A 64 -0.36 18.37 0.78
N SER A 65 0.18 18.95 -0.30
CA SER A 65 -0.62 19.59 -1.36
C SER A 65 -1.46 18.57 -2.11
N GLU A 66 -0.89 17.41 -2.46
CA GLU A 66 -1.62 16.30 -3.10
C GLU A 66 -2.69 15.71 -2.17
N THR A 67 -2.37 15.57 -0.88
CA THR A 67 -3.34 15.09 0.12
C THR A 67 -4.58 15.99 0.17
N LYS A 68 -4.40 17.30 0.15
CA LYS A 68 -5.51 18.26 0.08
C LYS A 68 -6.22 18.24 -1.27
N LYS A 69 -5.46 18.34 -2.36
CA LYS A 69 -5.98 18.42 -3.74
C LYS A 69 -6.84 17.21 -4.11
N TYR A 70 -6.41 16.01 -3.72
CA TYR A 70 -7.06 14.74 -4.11
C TYR A 70 -7.88 14.11 -2.97
N ASN A 71 -8.02 14.82 -1.84
CA ASN A 71 -8.74 14.32 -0.65
C ASN A 71 -8.24 12.94 -0.18
N LEU A 72 -6.93 12.80 0.02
CA LEU A 72 -6.28 11.54 0.39
C LEU A 72 -6.26 11.26 1.91
N LEU A 73 -6.92 12.07 2.73
CA LEU A 73 -7.06 11.84 4.17
C LEU A 73 -7.58 10.43 4.54
N PRO A 74 -8.44 9.77 3.73
CA PRO A 74 -8.86 8.40 4.01
C PRO A 74 -7.71 7.39 4.11
N LEU A 75 -6.59 7.57 3.40
CA LEU A 75 -5.42 6.70 3.51
C LEU A 75 -4.95 6.58 4.97
N GLY A 76 -4.84 7.72 5.65
CA GLY A 76 -4.45 7.74 7.07
C GLY A 76 -5.49 7.12 7.99
N ARG A 77 -6.79 7.34 7.73
CA ARG A 77 -7.87 6.76 8.53
C ARG A 77 -7.91 5.24 8.42
N ILE A 78 -7.74 4.72 7.19
CA ILE A 78 -7.72 3.27 6.92
C ILE A 78 -6.53 2.64 7.63
N SER A 79 -5.32 3.18 7.47
CA SER A 79 -4.10 2.64 8.08
C SER A 79 -4.18 2.66 9.62
N LYS A 80 -4.68 3.74 10.22
CA LYS A 80 -4.88 3.79 11.67
C LYS A 80 -5.96 2.81 12.16
N LYS A 81 -7.00 2.54 11.36
CA LYS A 81 -8.00 1.51 11.68
C LYS A 81 -7.38 0.12 11.64
N LEU A 82 -6.56 -0.18 10.62
CA LEU A 82 -5.82 -1.44 10.52
C LEU A 82 -4.89 -1.64 11.73
N ALA A 83 -4.09 -0.63 12.09
CA ALA A 83 -3.21 -0.69 13.25
C ALA A 83 -3.96 -1.07 14.54
N ARG A 84 -5.16 -0.52 14.76
CA ARG A 84 -6.00 -0.88 15.91
C ARG A 84 -6.51 -2.31 15.86
N ILE A 85 -6.81 -2.83 14.69
CA ILE A 85 -7.32 -4.20 14.51
C ILE A 85 -6.18 -5.21 14.66
N THR A 86 -5.05 -4.97 14.00
CA THR A 86 -3.91 -5.90 13.96
C THR A 86 -3.03 -5.81 15.21
N ARG A 87 -3.07 -4.67 15.91
CA ARG A 87 -2.18 -4.32 17.04
C ARG A 87 -0.69 -4.33 16.66
N LEU A 88 -0.39 -4.12 15.37
CA LEU A 88 0.98 -3.99 14.90
C LEU A 88 1.47 -2.56 15.07
N ASP A 89 2.70 -2.42 15.52
CA ASP A 89 3.36 -1.13 15.67
C ASP A 89 3.82 -0.55 14.34
N TYR A 90 4.10 -1.40 13.36
CA TYR A 90 4.43 -0.98 11.98
C TYR A 90 3.98 -2.03 10.96
N PHE A 91 3.64 -1.57 9.77
CA PHE A 91 3.31 -2.37 8.60
C PHE A 91 3.18 -1.48 7.36
N SER A 92 3.09 -2.08 6.19
CA SER A 92 2.61 -1.39 4.99
C SER A 92 1.30 -2.00 4.49
N THR A 93 0.52 -1.22 3.76
CA THR A 93 -0.72 -1.68 3.14
C THR A 93 -0.93 -1.01 1.79
N GLU A 94 -1.58 -1.69 0.86
CA GLU A 94 -1.89 -1.16 -0.47
C GLU A 94 -3.34 -0.73 -0.54
N ILE A 95 -3.56 0.49 -1.04
CA ILE A 95 -4.88 1.10 -1.15
C ILE A 95 -5.02 1.71 -2.55
N ALA A 96 -6.08 1.36 -3.26
CA ALA A 96 -6.43 1.98 -4.53
C ALA A 96 -7.61 2.95 -4.36
N LEU A 97 -7.57 4.08 -5.06
CA LEU A 97 -8.70 4.99 -5.19
C LEU A 97 -9.37 4.74 -6.55
N THR A 98 -10.61 4.26 -6.54
CA THR A 98 -11.38 3.94 -7.74
C THR A 98 -11.98 5.18 -8.42
N LYS A 99 -12.51 5.00 -9.63
CA LYS A 99 -13.26 6.06 -10.35
C LYS A 99 -14.48 6.54 -9.56
N ASP A 100 -15.12 5.65 -8.80
CA ASP A 100 -16.29 5.93 -7.96
C ASP A 100 -15.91 6.60 -6.62
N HIS A 101 -14.68 7.10 -6.52
CA HIS A 101 -14.15 7.75 -5.31
C HIS A 101 -14.10 6.86 -4.06
N LYS A 102 -14.06 5.54 -4.24
CA LYS A 102 -13.90 4.57 -3.15
C LYS A 102 -12.43 4.24 -2.93
N PHE A 103 -12.02 4.21 -1.67
CA PHE A 103 -10.71 3.68 -1.28
C PHE A 103 -10.86 2.19 -0.99
N ILE A 104 -10.21 1.36 -1.78
CA ILE A 104 -10.26 -0.10 -1.70
C ILE A 104 -8.93 -0.60 -1.18
N LEU A 105 -8.98 -1.39 -0.13
CA LEU A 105 -7.82 -2.07 0.43
C LEU A 105 -7.50 -3.27 -0.46
N ILE A 106 -6.28 -3.32 -0.99
CA ILE A 106 -5.83 -4.37 -1.92
C ILE A 106 -5.01 -5.41 -1.18
N ASP A 107 -3.94 -4.96 -0.55
CA ASP A 107 -3.11 -5.77 0.33
C ASP A 107 -3.18 -5.16 1.72
N TYR A 108 -3.73 -5.92 2.69
CA TYR A 108 -4.16 -5.31 3.94
C TYR A 108 -3.06 -5.11 4.96
N VAL A 109 -2.11 -6.02 5.07
CA VAL A 109 -0.96 -5.88 5.98
C VAL A 109 0.25 -6.61 5.43
N ASN A 110 1.38 -5.91 5.42
CA ASN A 110 2.69 -6.45 5.22
C ASN A 110 3.55 -6.01 6.41
N ASP A 111 3.77 -6.91 7.37
CA ASP A 111 4.44 -6.64 8.66
C ASP A 111 5.96 -6.62 8.55
N GLN A 112 6.49 -7.18 7.48
CA GLN A 112 7.90 -7.07 7.11
C GLN A 112 8.03 -6.16 5.89
N CYS A 113 7.62 -4.89 6.06
CA CYS A 113 7.69 -3.97 4.95
C CYS A 113 9.15 -3.73 4.50
N ASP A 114 9.33 -3.75 3.19
CA ASP A 114 10.60 -3.41 2.57
C ASP A 114 10.96 -1.97 2.90
N MET A 115 12.15 -1.76 3.48
CA MET A 115 12.70 -0.45 3.86
C MET A 115 14.01 -0.15 3.12
N ARG A 116 14.26 -0.81 1.97
CA ARG A 116 15.42 -0.49 1.14
C ARG A 116 15.35 0.97 0.70
N LEU A 117 16.48 1.67 0.83
CA LEU A 117 16.59 3.06 0.43
C LEU A 117 16.57 3.21 -1.10
N ARG A 118 15.84 4.19 -1.58
CA ARG A 118 15.81 4.53 -3.01
C ARG A 118 17.16 4.98 -3.55
N SER A 119 17.99 5.61 -2.74
CA SER A 119 19.37 5.96 -3.10
C SER A 119 20.22 4.74 -3.48
N ASN A 120 19.88 3.55 -2.96
CA ASN A 120 20.61 2.31 -3.22
C ASN A 120 19.87 1.35 -4.16
N HIS A 121 18.55 1.50 -4.28
CA HIS A 121 17.68 0.60 -5.07
C HIS A 121 16.62 1.41 -5.79
N VAL A 122 16.53 1.28 -7.12
CA VAL A 122 15.57 2.05 -7.94
C VAL A 122 14.12 1.85 -7.50
N ASP A 123 13.79 0.66 -7.01
CA ASP A 123 12.50 0.25 -6.45
C ASP A 123 12.41 0.39 -4.93
N GLY A 124 13.41 1.04 -4.31
CA GLY A 124 13.41 1.34 -2.88
C GLY A 124 12.42 2.44 -2.49
N ILE A 125 12.12 2.51 -1.21
CA ILE A 125 11.29 3.57 -0.62
C ILE A 125 12.06 4.88 -0.61
N PRO A 126 11.41 6.05 -0.85
CA PRO A 126 12.06 7.34 -0.74
C PRO A 126 12.80 7.50 0.60
N ASP A 127 14.05 7.93 0.56
CA ASP A 127 14.94 7.97 1.73
C ASP A 127 14.36 8.81 2.87
N GLU A 128 13.65 9.90 2.56
CA GLU A 128 12.96 10.72 3.55
C GLU A 128 11.84 9.97 4.28
N VAL A 129 11.16 9.04 3.60
CA VAL A 129 10.10 8.21 4.21
C VAL A 129 10.72 7.18 5.15
N VAL A 130 11.84 6.58 4.76
CA VAL A 130 12.60 5.66 5.64
C VAL A 130 13.14 6.41 6.85
N SER A 131 13.67 7.62 6.68
CA SER A 131 14.14 8.45 7.78
C SER A 131 13.02 8.77 8.78
N GLU A 132 11.83 9.12 8.30
CA GLU A 132 10.67 9.37 9.17
C GLU A 132 10.21 8.09 9.91
N PHE A 133 10.27 6.93 9.25
CA PHE A 133 10.00 5.64 9.89
C PHE A 133 10.98 5.37 11.04
N VAL A 134 12.28 5.55 10.81
CA VAL A 134 13.32 5.35 11.83
C VAL A 134 13.15 6.32 13.01
N GLU A 135 12.84 7.58 12.74
CA GLU A 135 12.56 8.56 13.80
C GLU A 135 11.30 8.22 14.62
N ALA A 136 10.26 7.69 13.97
CA ALA A 136 9.06 7.23 14.67
C ALA A 136 9.39 6.03 15.60
N MET A 137 10.17 5.07 15.11
CA MET A 137 10.64 3.92 15.88
C MET A 137 11.49 4.35 17.07
N LYS A 138 12.47 5.25 16.86
CA LYS A 138 13.31 5.81 17.91
C LYS A 138 12.49 6.48 19.02
N LYS A 139 11.53 7.32 18.66
CA LYS A 139 10.62 7.96 19.64
C LYS A 139 9.85 6.92 20.45
N LYS A 140 9.36 5.86 19.80
CA LYS A 140 8.64 4.79 20.49
C LYS A 140 9.55 4.07 21.51
N ILE A 141 10.77 3.73 21.14
CA ILE A 141 11.73 3.04 22.02
C ILE A 141 12.08 3.91 23.24
N ILE A 142 12.30 5.21 23.05
CA ILE A 142 12.63 6.13 24.15
C ILE A 142 11.44 6.32 25.11
N SER A 143 10.20 6.09 24.65
CA SER A 143 8.97 6.23 25.45
C SER A 143 8.56 4.96 26.21
N LEU A 144 9.31 3.86 26.07
CA LEU A 144 9.10 2.61 26.81
C LEU A 144 9.79 2.63 28.18
#